data_7154e8bd1b74776e3238b8ab0097303e
#
_entry.id   7154e8bd1b74776e3238b8ab0097303e
#
_cell.length_a   1.000
_cell.length_b   1.000
_cell.length_c   1.000
_cell.angle_alpha   90.00
_cell.angle_beta   90.00
_cell.angle_gamma   90.00
#
_symmetry.space_group_name_H-M   'P 1'
#
loop_
_entity.id
_entity.type
_entity.pdbx_description
1 polymer ?
#
loop_
_entity_poly.entity_id
_entity_poly.type
_entity_poly.pdbx_seq_one_letter_code
_entity_poly.pdbx_strand_id
1 'polypeptide(L)'
;MVELKAEDIRKLRENKRGFNQTFDLIINVSNLDLKKPENRIRDRIKLPHKIKDRKICFIVDSLVTKAKETGRKVLTKNELDFDKRTGKKLANEYDFFVVEATIMPLTAKTLGKYVGPRNKPLIPLPPVTKNLSGIIEDLEKTISVNMVKNPVIQVPIGTEKLKDEEIIENFNVAYDKLKESIEGKGGLIKSVYLKLTMSKPIKLM
;
A
#
# COMPACT_ATOMS: atom_id res chain seq x y z
N MET A 1 -2.44 -7.80 -24.62
CA MET A 1 -2.10 -6.75 -23.63
C MET A 1 -3.41 -6.35 -22.98
N VAL A 2 -3.46 -6.23 -21.66
CA VAL A 2 -4.70 -5.77 -20.98
C VAL A 2 -4.67 -4.25 -21.00
N GLU A 3 -5.66 -3.65 -21.64
CA GLU A 3 -5.78 -2.19 -21.73
C GLU A 3 -7.02 -1.74 -20.97
N LEU A 4 -6.85 -0.73 -20.12
CA LEU A 4 -7.95 -0.06 -19.46
C LEU A 4 -8.41 1.12 -20.31
N LYS A 5 -9.68 1.10 -20.74
CA LYS A 5 -10.26 2.18 -21.52
C LYS A 5 -10.99 3.19 -20.63
N ALA A 6 -11.01 4.44 -21.05
CA ALA A 6 -11.74 5.50 -20.34
C ALA A 6 -13.25 5.19 -20.22
N GLU A 7 -13.81 4.44 -21.17
CA GLU A 7 -15.21 3.99 -21.12
C GLU A 7 -15.49 3.09 -19.92
N ASP A 8 -14.55 2.20 -19.56
CA ASP A 8 -14.72 1.28 -18.41
C ASP A 8 -14.72 2.06 -17.09
N ILE A 9 -13.90 3.08 -16.99
CA ILE A 9 -13.84 3.98 -15.82
C ILE A 9 -15.16 4.75 -15.71
N ARG A 10 -15.68 5.29 -16.82
CA ARG A 10 -16.94 6.04 -16.85
C ARG A 10 -18.12 5.17 -16.43
N LYS A 11 -18.24 3.93 -16.94
CA LYS A 11 -19.26 2.95 -16.52
C LYS A 11 -19.23 2.69 -15.01
N LEU A 12 -18.02 2.59 -14.42
CA LEU A 12 -17.88 2.41 -12.97
C LEU A 12 -18.33 3.65 -12.19
N ARG A 13 -18.05 4.86 -12.69
CA ARG A 13 -18.43 6.13 -12.06
C ARG A 13 -19.94 6.41 -12.08
N GLU A 14 -20.73 5.72 -12.90
CA GLU A 14 -22.19 5.82 -12.88
C GLU A 14 -22.77 5.37 -11.53
N ASN A 15 -22.09 4.47 -10.82
CA ASN A 15 -22.48 3.98 -9.50
C ASN A 15 -22.08 4.96 -8.38
N LYS A 16 -22.61 6.18 -8.42
CA LYS A 16 -22.34 7.20 -7.39
C LYS A 16 -22.82 6.77 -6.01
N ARG A 17 -22.02 7.06 -4.99
CA ARG A 17 -22.33 6.83 -3.57
C ARG A 17 -22.08 8.12 -2.77
N GLY A 18 -22.58 8.18 -1.54
CA GLY A 18 -22.39 9.32 -0.65
C GLY A 18 -20.97 9.50 -0.09
N PHE A 19 -20.00 8.72 -0.57
CA PHE A 19 -18.58 8.77 -0.16
C PHE A 19 -17.66 8.56 -1.35
N ASN A 20 -16.42 9.02 -1.21
CA ASN A 20 -15.39 8.87 -2.25
C ASN A 20 -14.91 7.41 -2.31
N GLN A 21 -15.23 6.71 -3.40
CA GLN A 21 -14.87 5.32 -3.60
C GLN A 21 -13.44 5.19 -4.16
N THR A 22 -12.85 4.01 -3.95
CA THR A 22 -11.53 3.65 -4.47
C THR A 22 -11.68 2.71 -5.66
N PHE A 23 -10.87 2.91 -6.69
CA PHE A 23 -10.69 1.95 -7.77
C PHE A 23 -9.72 0.87 -7.33
N ASP A 24 -10.20 -0.37 -7.31
CA ASP A 24 -9.42 -1.55 -6.92
C ASP A 24 -9.14 -2.41 -8.15
N LEU A 25 -7.86 -2.64 -8.42
CA LEU A 25 -7.38 -3.61 -9.41
C LEU A 25 -7.31 -4.98 -8.74
N ILE A 26 -7.95 -5.97 -9.34
CA ILE A 26 -7.98 -7.35 -8.86
C ILE A 26 -7.38 -8.25 -9.94
N ILE A 27 -6.34 -8.99 -9.58
CA ILE A 27 -5.67 -9.95 -10.46
C ILE A 27 -5.76 -11.32 -9.82
N ASN A 28 -6.40 -12.25 -10.52
CA ASN A 28 -6.40 -13.66 -10.17
C ASN A 28 -5.22 -14.35 -10.84
N VAL A 29 -4.46 -15.09 -10.04
CA VAL A 29 -3.25 -15.79 -10.45
C VAL A 29 -3.50 -17.30 -10.45
N SER A 30 -2.88 -18.01 -11.37
CA SER A 30 -2.86 -19.49 -11.43
C SER A 30 -1.43 -19.99 -11.46
N ASN A 31 -1.25 -21.30 -11.29
CA ASN A 31 0.05 -21.99 -11.32
C ASN A 31 1.05 -21.56 -10.22
N LEU A 32 0.58 -20.99 -9.11
CA LEU A 32 1.42 -20.64 -7.96
C LEU A 32 0.98 -21.40 -6.70
N ASP A 33 1.89 -22.21 -6.16
CA ASP A 33 1.70 -22.87 -4.87
C ASP A 33 2.13 -21.93 -3.72
N LEU A 34 1.17 -21.28 -3.08
CA LEU A 34 1.40 -20.33 -1.99
C LEU A 34 1.79 -21.00 -0.66
N LYS A 35 1.77 -22.33 -0.58
CA LYS A 35 2.31 -23.06 0.59
C LYS A 35 3.80 -22.80 0.70
N LYS A 36 4.49 -22.72 -0.43
CA LYS A 36 5.91 -22.35 -0.50
C LYS A 36 6.09 -20.88 -0.22
N PRO A 37 6.87 -20.47 0.81
CA PRO A 37 7.11 -19.06 1.14
C PRO A 37 7.68 -18.22 -0.02
N GLU A 38 8.47 -18.86 -0.89
CA GLU A 38 9.12 -18.27 -2.06
C GLU A 38 8.12 -17.71 -3.09
N ASN A 39 6.97 -18.37 -3.22
CA ASN A 39 5.92 -17.99 -4.17
C ASN A 39 5.02 -16.85 -3.65
N ARG A 40 5.15 -16.49 -2.38
CA ARG A 40 4.40 -15.38 -1.81
C ARG A 40 4.93 -14.06 -2.34
N ILE A 41 4.02 -13.18 -2.76
CA ILE A 41 4.37 -11.84 -3.22
C ILE A 41 4.07 -10.85 -2.08
N ARG A 42 5.12 -10.15 -1.64
CA ARG A 42 5.03 -9.03 -0.72
C ARG A 42 5.92 -7.93 -1.27
N ASP A 43 5.32 -6.97 -1.93
CA ASP A 43 6.03 -5.92 -2.63
C ASP A 43 5.40 -4.55 -2.39
N ARG A 44 6.09 -3.51 -2.81
CA ARG A 44 5.63 -2.13 -2.78
C ARG A 44 5.85 -1.52 -4.14
N ILE A 45 4.77 -1.00 -4.71
CA ILE A 45 4.79 -0.38 -6.02
C ILE A 45 4.56 1.12 -5.84
N LYS A 46 5.48 1.93 -6.37
CA LYS A 46 5.33 3.38 -6.45
C LYS A 46 4.55 3.70 -7.71
N LEU A 47 3.43 4.39 -7.56
CA LEU A 47 2.58 4.86 -8.65
C LEU A 47 2.96 6.28 -9.07
N PRO A 48 2.66 6.69 -10.31
CA PRO A 48 2.83 8.07 -10.77
C PRO A 48 1.99 9.06 -9.96
N HIS A 49 0.69 8.75 -9.78
CA HIS A 49 -0.25 9.65 -9.13
C HIS A 49 -0.64 9.16 -7.74
N LYS A 50 -0.78 10.12 -6.82
CA LYS A 50 -1.20 9.89 -5.44
C LYS A 50 -2.65 9.40 -5.42
N ILE A 51 -2.91 8.31 -4.70
CA ILE A 51 -4.26 7.73 -4.58
C ILE A 51 -5.08 8.47 -3.52
N LYS A 52 -4.52 8.58 -2.31
CA LYS A 52 -5.16 9.21 -1.14
C LYS A 52 -4.12 9.63 -0.13
N ASP A 53 -4.53 10.50 0.80
CA ASP A 53 -3.70 10.83 1.95
C ASP A 53 -3.47 9.61 2.83
N ARG A 54 -2.21 9.27 3.06
CA ARG A 54 -1.80 8.17 3.93
C ARG A 54 -1.50 8.71 5.32
N LYS A 55 -1.96 7.99 6.33
CA LYS A 55 -1.58 8.28 7.70
C LYS A 55 -0.24 7.63 8.01
N ILE A 56 0.79 8.46 8.13
CA ILE A 56 2.16 8.02 8.38
C ILE A 56 2.51 8.36 9.83
N CYS A 57 3.10 7.40 10.53
CA CYS A 57 3.64 7.59 11.87
C CYS A 57 5.16 7.45 11.82
N PHE A 58 5.86 8.46 12.30
CA PHE A 58 7.31 8.44 12.45
C PHE A 58 7.69 7.89 13.82
N ILE A 59 8.67 7.00 13.87
CA ILE A 59 9.23 6.45 15.10
C ILE A 59 10.74 6.75 15.04
N VAL A 60 11.17 7.75 15.77
CA VAL A 60 12.51 8.32 15.64
C VAL A 60 13.10 8.65 17.02
N ASP A 61 14.41 8.67 17.11
CA ASP A 61 15.17 9.01 18.31
C ASP A 61 16.00 10.29 18.07
N SER A 62 16.83 10.30 17.03
CA SER A 62 17.70 11.44 16.69
C SER A 62 17.00 12.50 15.82
N LEU A 63 15.99 12.14 15.03
CA LEU A 63 15.35 13.01 14.05
C LEU A 63 14.01 13.62 14.54
N VAL A 64 13.78 13.68 15.84
CA VAL A 64 12.50 14.09 16.45
C VAL A 64 12.08 15.50 16.01
N THR A 65 12.98 16.47 16.01
CA THR A 65 12.69 17.86 15.63
C THR A 65 12.22 17.94 14.18
N LYS A 66 12.97 17.34 13.26
CA LYS A 66 12.65 17.30 11.84
C LYS A 66 11.35 16.55 11.53
N ALA A 67 11.11 15.45 12.26
CA ALA A 67 9.89 14.68 12.10
C ALA A 67 8.65 15.47 12.57
N LYS A 68 8.76 16.25 13.65
CA LYS A 68 7.68 17.13 14.13
C LYS A 68 7.35 18.25 13.15
N GLU A 69 8.34 18.81 12.45
CA GLU A 69 8.14 19.84 11.40
C GLU A 69 7.24 19.35 10.26
N THR A 70 7.18 18.04 10.02
CA THR A 70 6.29 17.46 8.99
C THR A 70 4.80 17.48 9.34
N GLY A 71 4.45 17.85 10.58
CA GLY A 71 3.07 17.83 11.08
C GLY A 71 2.44 16.44 11.22
N ARG A 72 3.23 15.37 11.07
CA ARG A 72 2.78 13.99 11.23
C ARG A 72 2.98 13.52 12.67
N LYS A 73 2.30 12.41 13.04
CA LYS A 73 2.50 11.80 14.36
C LYS A 73 3.92 11.28 14.50
N VAL A 74 4.59 11.69 15.56
CA VAL A 74 5.93 11.24 15.93
C VAL A 74 5.83 10.49 17.24
N LEU A 75 6.49 9.35 17.32
CA LEU A 75 6.72 8.57 18.53
C LEU A 75 8.22 8.51 18.79
N THR A 76 8.59 8.72 20.03
CA THR A 76 9.97 8.59 20.49
C THR A 76 10.24 7.19 21.04
N LYS A 77 11.52 6.84 21.22
CA LYS A 77 11.94 5.56 21.81
C LYS A 77 11.24 5.28 23.16
N ASN A 78 11.08 6.30 23.99
CA ASN A 78 10.46 6.18 25.31
C ASN A 78 8.96 5.90 25.26
N GLU A 79 8.30 6.25 24.15
CA GLU A 79 6.87 6.03 23.94
C GLU A 79 6.58 4.66 23.28
N LEU A 80 7.57 3.82 23.06
CA LEU A 80 7.40 2.48 22.50
C LEU A 80 6.95 1.43 23.52
N ASP A 81 6.98 1.76 24.81
CA ASP A 81 6.42 0.91 25.86
C ASP A 81 4.94 1.26 26.07
N PHE A 82 4.09 0.61 25.31
CA PHE A 82 2.64 0.85 25.32
C PHE A 82 1.85 -0.43 25.50
N ASP A 83 0.65 -0.28 26.10
CA ASP A 83 -0.31 -1.32 26.30
C ASP A 83 -0.80 -1.98 25.00
N LYS A 84 -1.31 -3.20 25.11
CA LYS A 84 -1.96 -3.93 24.00
C LYS A 84 -3.06 -3.12 23.29
N ARG A 85 -3.81 -2.31 24.05
CA ARG A 85 -4.90 -1.47 23.51
C ARG A 85 -4.33 -0.34 22.63
N THR A 86 -3.32 0.37 23.11
CA THR A 86 -2.64 1.45 22.39
C THR A 86 -1.94 0.94 21.14
N GLY A 87 -1.23 -0.21 21.22
CA GLY A 87 -0.59 -0.82 20.07
C GLY A 87 -1.58 -1.22 18.96
N LYS A 88 -2.74 -1.77 19.34
CA LYS A 88 -3.81 -2.06 18.38
C LYS A 88 -4.41 -0.79 17.76
N LYS A 89 -4.61 0.29 18.55
CA LYS A 89 -5.11 1.58 18.08
C LYS A 89 -4.16 2.18 17.05
N LEU A 90 -2.86 2.27 17.36
CA LEU A 90 -1.84 2.75 16.43
C LEU A 90 -1.82 1.93 15.14
N ALA A 91 -1.82 0.60 15.27
CA ALA A 91 -1.85 -0.28 14.12
C ALA A 91 -3.13 -0.18 13.27
N ASN A 92 -4.24 0.31 13.78
CA ASN A 92 -5.47 0.56 13.02
C ASN A 92 -5.44 1.94 12.35
N GLU A 93 -4.92 2.94 13.06
CA GLU A 93 -5.01 4.36 12.66
C GLU A 93 -4.03 4.72 11.54
N TYR A 94 -2.79 4.19 11.58
CA TYR A 94 -1.73 4.56 10.64
C TYR A 94 -1.54 3.49 9.57
N ASP A 95 -1.28 3.94 8.33
CA ASP A 95 -1.04 3.06 7.16
C ASP A 95 0.43 2.63 7.06
N PHE A 96 1.35 3.56 7.35
CA PHE A 96 2.79 3.34 7.28
C PHE A 96 3.48 3.77 8.59
N PHE A 97 4.51 3.02 8.94
CA PHE A 97 5.39 3.34 10.07
C PHE A 97 6.81 3.52 9.55
N VAL A 98 7.31 4.75 9.64
CA VAL A 98 8.68 5.08 9.25
C VAL A 98 9.52 5.08 10.49
N VAL A 99 10.47 4.15 10.56
CA VAL A 99 11.23 3.84 11.78
C VAL A 99 12.72 4.12 11.55
N GLU A 100 13.33 4.90 12.43
CA GLU A 100 14.78 5.12 12.39
C GLU A 100 15.52 3.79 12.54
N ALA A 101 16.52 3.55 11.69
CA ALA A 101 17.22 2.26 11.61
C ALA A 101 17.82 1.81 12.95
N THR A 102 18.27 2.77 13.79
CA THR A 102 18.84 2.53 15.11
C THR A 102 17.87 1.86 16.09
N ILE A 103 16.60 2.23 16.04
CA ILE A 103 15.56 1.72 16.94
C ILE A 103 14.65 0.67 16.29
N MET A 104 14.95 0.28 15.05
CA MET A 104 14.17 -0.70 14.29
C MET A 104 13.99 -2.04 15.02
N PRO A 105 15.01 -2.67 15.63
CA PRO A 105 14.86 -3.92 16.35
C PRO A 105 13.89 -3.81 17.53
N LEU A 106 13.96 -2.71 18.29
CA LEU A 106 13.05 -2.45 19.41
C LEU A 106 11.61 -2.28 18.92
N THR A 107 11.42 -1.47 17.87
CA THR A 107 10.10 -1.23 17.28
C THR A 107 9.50 -2.51 16.71
N ALA A 108 10.30 -3.34 16.04
CA ALA A 108 9.83 -4.63 15.51
C ALA A 108 9.35 -5.56 16.63
N LYS A 109 10.03 -5.58 17.79
CA LYS A 109 9.64 -6.38 18.96
C LYS A 109 8.36 -5.87 19.61
N THR A 110 8.19 -4.56 19.75
CA THR A 110 7.04 -3.95 20.45
C THR A 110 5.81 -3.81 19.55
N LEU A 111 5.97 -3.21 18.37
CA LEU A 111 4.86 -2.89 17.45
C LEU A 111 4.61 -3.97 16.40
N GLY A 112 5.63 -4.76 16.04
CA GLY A 112 5.56 -5.78 14.98
C GLY A 112 4.42 -6.78 15.15
N LYS A 113 4.14 -7.21 16.38
CA LYS A 113 3.02 -8.11 16.71
C LYS A 113 1.63 -7.55 16.39
N TYR A 114 1.50 -6.22 16.26
CA TYR A 114 0.23 -5.55 15.94
C TYR A 114 0.12 -5.16 14.47
N VAL A 115 1.22 -4.72 13.84
CA VAL A 115 1.25 -4.26 12.45
C VAL A 115 1.43 -5.40 11.45
N GLY A 116 2.18 -6.44 11.84
CA GLY A 116 2.45 -7.61 11.00
C GLY A 116 1.19 -8.31 10.48
N PRO A 117 0.23 -8.71 11.36
CA PRO A 117 -1.02 -9.35 10.93
C PRO A 117 -1.90 -8.45 10.04
N ARG A 118 -1.70 -7.13 10.07
CA ARG A 118 -2.41 -6.14 9.25
C ARG A 118 -1.69 -5.81 7.94
N ASN A 119 -0.57 -6.47 7.68
CA ASN A 119 0.28 -6.21 6.51
C ASN A 119 0.74 -4.75 6.39
N LYS A 120 0.89 -4.04 7.51
CA LYS A 120 1.39 -2.68 7.53
C LYS A 120 2.91 -2.70 7.64
N PRO A 121 3.63 -2.09 6.67
CA PRO A 121 5.08 -2.17 6.66
C PRO A 121 5.72 -1.25 7.71
N LEU A 122 6.81 -1.72 8.31
CA LEU A 122 7.79 -0.90 8.99
C LEU A 122 8.86 -0.50 7.96
N ILE A 123 9.05 0.78 7.72
CA ILE A 123 9.95 1.31 6.71
C ILE A 123 11.18 1.86 7.38
N PRO A 124 12.38 1.33 7.12
CA PRO A 124 13.59 1.83 7.71
C PRO A 124 13.93 3.24 7.20
N LEU A 125 14.27 4.13 8.12
CA LEU A 125 14.73 5.47 7.85
C LEU A 125 16.22 5.57 8.25
N PRO A 126 17.12 5.84 7.29
CA PRO A 126 18.51 6.11 7.63
C PRO A 126 18.65 7.36 8.53
N PRO A 127 19.52 7.34 9.55
CA PRO A 127 19.64 8.46 10.49
C PRO A 127 20.19 9.74 9.85
N VAL A 128 20.82 9.62 8.67
CA VAL A 128 21.39 10.76 7.92
C VAL A 128 20.38 11.43 6.99
N THR A 129 19.13 10.99 6.98
CA THR A 129 18.13 11.50 6.05
C THR A 129 17.84 13.00 6.26
N LYS A 130 18.06 13.79 5.22
CA LYS A 130 17.84 15.25 5.25
C LYS A 130 16.42 15.62 4.80
N ASN A 131 15.81 14.85 3.89
CA ASN A 131 14.51 15.16 3.26
C ASN A 131 13.42 14.18 3.67
N LEU A 132 12.69 14.50 4.73
CA LEU A 132 11.52 13.69 5.18
C LEU A 132 10.29 13.94 4.32
N SER A 133 10.14 15.13 3.75
CA SER A 133 8.99 15.47 2.90
C SER A 133 8.96 14.63 1.63
N GLY A 134 10.12 14.41 0.99
CA GLY A 134 10.20 13.53 -0.18
C GLY A 134 9.81 12.08 0.12
N ILE A 135 10.17 11.59 1.31
CA ILE A 135 9.77 10.23 1.75
C ILE A 135 8.25 10.16 1.94
N ILE A 136 7.64 11.21 2.51
CA ILE A 136 6.18 11.27 2.69
C ILE A 136 5.48 11.21 1.33
N GLU A 137 5.92 12.02 0.37
CA GLU A 137 5.36 12.04 -1.00
C GLU A 137 5.49 10.68 -1.69
N ASP A 138 6.65 10.03 -1.55
CA ASP A 138 6.88 8.70 -2.09
C ASP A 138 5.96 7.65 -1.47
N LEU A 139 5.76 7.72 -0.15
CA LEU A 139 4.88 6.78 0.55
C LEU A 139 3.40 7.01 0.23
N GLU A 140 2.98 8.25 0.00
CA GLU A 140 1.62 8.58 -0.42
C GLU A 140 1.27 8.04 -1.81
N LYS A 141 2.28 7.89 -2.67
CA LYS A 141 2.16 7.27 -3.99
C LYS A 141 2.39 5.76 -3.97
N THR A 142 2.80 5.20 -2.85
CA THR A 142 3.15 3.77 -2.75
C THR A 142 1.96 2.92 -2.34
N ILE A 143 1.77 1.82 -3.06
CA ILE A 143 0.83 0.75 -2.69
C ILE A 143 1.57 -0.47 -2.18
N SER A 144 0.97 -1.16 -1.20
CA SER A 144 1.48 -2.44 -0.70
C SER A 144 0.74 -3.59 -1.36
N VAL A 145 1.50 -4.47 -1.98
CA VAL A 145 1.01 -5.69 -2.62
C VAL A 145 1.21 -6.86 -1.68
N ASN A 146 0.20 -7.68 -1.50
CA ASN A 146 0.27 -8.81 -0.59
C ASN A 146 -0.54 -10.00 -1.12
N MET A 147 0.16 -11.03 -1.61
CA MET A 147 -0.42 -12.31 -2.00
C MET A 147 0.22 -13.42 -1.17
N VAL A 148 -0.44 -13.84 -0.10
CA VAL A 148 0.10 -14.79 0.88
C VAL A 148 -0.76 -16.04 1.04
N LYS A 149 -2.07 -15.88 1.17
CA LYS A 149 -3.00 -16.99 1.45
C LYS A 149 -3.75 -17.44 0.21
N ASN A 150 -4.22 -16.50 -0.58
CA ASN A 150 -5.04 -16.74 -1.77
C ASN A 150 -4.27 -16.25 -3.01
N PRO A 151 -4.40 -16.92 -4.16
CA PRO A 151 -3.76 -16.53 -5.41
C PRO A 151 -4.50 -15.35 -6.07
N VAL A 152 -4.77 -14.31 -5.29
CA VAL A 152 -5.46 -13.09 -5.69
C VAL A 152 -4.71 -11.88 -5.16
N ILE A 153 -4.44 -10.94 -6.02
CA ILE A 153 -3.88 -9.63 -5.69
C ILE A 153 -4.99 -8.59 -5.78
N GLN A 154 -5.15 -7.81 -4.73
CA GLN A 154 -6.08 -6.68 -4.70
C GLN A 154 -5.32 -5.44 -4.28
N VAL A 155 -5.29 -4.43 -5.15
CA VAL A 155 -4.56 -3.19 -4.90
C VAL A 155 -5.38 -1.98 -5.33
N PRO A 156 -5.41 -0.91 -4.52
CA PRO A 156 -6.02 0.34 -4.91
C PRO A 156 -5.14 1.07 -5.93
N ILE A 157 -5.72 1.58 -7.01
CA ILE A 157 -5.00 2.32 -8.06
C ILE A 157 -5.42 3.77 -8.16
N GLY A 158 -6.54 4.16 -7.54
CA GLY A 158 -7.04 5.52 -7.57
C GLY A 158 -8.29 5.71 -6.74
N THR A 159 -8.79 6.94 -6.70
CA THR A 159 -10.09 7.30 -6.14
C THR A 159 -10.92 8.04 -7.18
N GLU A 160 -12.23 8.21 -6.92
CA GLU A 160 -13.12 8.95 -7.83
C GLU A 160 -12.71 10.40 -8.04
N LYS A 161 -11.83 10.96 -7.19
CA LYS A 161 -11.31 12.33 -7.32
C LYS A 161 -10.22 12.47 -8.40
N LEU A 162 -9.58 11.39 -8.77
CA LEU A 162 -8.56 11.39 -9.82
C LEU A 162 -9.21 11.48 -11.20
N LYS A 163 -8.47 12.07 -12.16
CA LYS A 163 -8.87 12.08 -13.57
C LYS A 163 -8.75 10.67 -14.18
N ASP A 164 -9.50 10.43 -15.22
CA ASP A 164 -9.51 9.10 -15.88
C ASP A 164 -8.11 8.74 -16.43
N GLU A 165 -7.39 9.73 -16.96
CA GLU A 165 -6.01 9.57 -17.45
C GLU A 165 -5.04 9.15 -16.34
N GLU A 166 -5.13 9.80 -15.17
CA GLU A 166 -4.30 9.49 -13.99
C GLU A 166 -4.55 8.06 -13.46
N ILE A 167 -5.81 7.60 -13.55
CA ILE A 167 -6.18 6.23 -13.17
C ILE A 167 -5.59 5.23 -14.17
N ILE A 168 -5.62 5.54 -15.48
CA ILE A 168 -5.06 4.70 -16.54
C ILE A 168 -3.53 4.58 -16.37
N GLU A 169 -2.85 5.69 -16.09
CA GLU A 169 -1.40 5.67 -15.86
C GLU A 169 -1.04 4.83 -14.62
N ASN A 170 -1.77 5.03 -13.51
CA ASN A 170 -1.59 4.23 -12.31
C ASN A 170 -1.86 2.74 -12.57
N PHE A 171 -2.91 2.41 -13.36
CA PHE A 171 -3.24 1.05 -13.74
C PHE A 171 -2.10 0.40 -14.53
N ASN A 172 -1.59 1.06 -15.56
CA ASN A 172 -0.53 0.52 -16.42
C ASN A 172 0.72 0.20 -15.61
N VAL A 173 1.20 1.15 -14.79
CA VAL A 173 2.39 0.94 -13.94
C VAL A 173 2.15 -0.17 -12.90
N ALA A 174 0.96 -0.22 -12.28
CA ALA A 174 0.64 -1.27 -11.33
C ALA A 174 0.57 -2.63 -12.00
N TYR A 175 -0.11 -2.72 -13.15
CA TYR A 175 -0.31 -3.96 -13.88
C TYR A 175 1.02 -4.53 -14.38
N ASP A 176 1.89 -3.71 -15.00
CA ASP A 176 3.16 -4.16 -15.55
C ASP A 176 4.09 -4.71 -14.46
N LYS A 177 4.23 -4.00 -13.33
CA LYS A 177 5.03 -4.47 -12.19
C LYS A 177 4.47 -5.73 -11.54
N LEU A 178 3.13 -5.83 -11.43
CA LEU A 178 2.49 -7.02 -10.89
C LEU A 178 2.66 -8.22 -11.82
N LYS A 179 2.55 -8.00 -13.14
CA LYS A 179 2.78 -9.02 -14.16
C LYS A 179 4.22 -9.55 -14.07
N GLU A 180 5.20 -8.67 -14.04
CA GLU A 180 6.61 -9.03 -13.88
C GLU A 180 6.85 -9.85 -12.59
N SER A 181 6.29 -9.42 -11.47
CA SER A 181 6.42 -10.12 -10.19
C SER A 181 5.76 -11.50 -10.19
N ILE A 182 4.63 -11.68 -10.90
CA ILE A 182 3.92 -12.95 -11.01
C ILE A 182 4.67 -13.91 -11.94
N GLU A 183 5.05 -13.45 -13.15
CA GLU A 183 5.76 -14.22 -14.15
C GLU A 183 7.16 -14.65 -13.66
N GLY A 184 7.88 -13.76 -12.96
CA GLY A 184 9.16 -14.05 -12.32
C GLY A 184 9.10 -15.16 -11.28
N LYS A 185 7.92 -15.51 -10.77
CA LYS A 185 7.68 -16.65 -9.85
C LYS A 185 7.04 -17.86 -10.54
N GLY A 186 6.91 -17.83 -11.87
CA GLY A 186 6.30 -18.90 -12.65
C GLY A 186 4.78 -18.94 -12.59
N GLY A 187 4.14 -17.87 -12.12
CA GLY A 187 2.69 -17.73 -12.09
C GLY A 187 2.13 -17.26 -13.43
N LEU A 188 0.84 -17.52 -13.65
CA LEU A 188 0.08 -17.02 -14.81
C LEU A 188 -1.09 -16.17 -14.35
N ILE A 189 -1.34 -15.07 -15.06
CA ILE A 189 -2.53 -14.25 -14.83
C ILE A 189 -3.72 -14.96 -15.45
N LYS A 190 -4.72 -15.29 -14.63
CA LYS A 190 -5.94 -15.97 -15.06
C LYS A 190 -7.01 -14.98 -15.48
N SER A 191 -7.19 -13.89 -14.75
CA SER A 191 -8.18 -12.85 -15.06
C SER A 191 -7.84 -11.55 -14.33
N VAL A 192 -8.22 -10.44 -14.93
CA VAL A 192 -8.02 -9.08 -14.41
C VAL A 192 -9.36 -8.37 -14.34
N TYR A 193 -9.65 -7.77 -13.21
CA TYR A 193 -10.87 -7.01 -12.96
C TYR A 193 -10.55 -5.64 -12.41
N LEU A 194 -11.39 -4.69 -12.77
CA LEU A 194 -11.43 -3.36 -12.15
C LEU A 194 -12.79 -3.14 -11.51
N LYS A 195 -12.81 -2.57 -10.32
CA LYS A 195 -14.06 -2.21 -9.63
C LYS A 195 -13.90 -0.94 -8.78
N LEU A 196 -14.99 -0.27 -8.52
CA LEU A 196 -15.11 0.65 -7.37
C LEU A 196 -15.49 -0.14 -6.11
N THR A 197 -15.24 0.42 -4.95
CA THR A 197 -15.48 -0.24 -3.64
C THR A 197 -16.84 -0.91 -3.55
N MET A 198 -17.90 -0.25 -4.03
CA MET A 198 -19.30 -0.74 -3.94
C MET A 198 -19.92 -1.03 -5.30
N SER A 199 -19.13 -1.14 -6.37
CA SER A 199 -19.64 -1.49 -7.72
C SER A 199 -19.48 -2.98 -8.04
N LYS A 200 -20.16 -3.42 -9.08
CA LYS A 200 -19.85 -4.70 -9.72
C LYS A 200 -18.50 -4.59 -10.44
N PRO A 201 -17.70 -5.67 -10.45
CA PRO A 201 -16.42 -5.67 -11.16
C PRO A 201 -16.63 -5.68 -12.68
N ILE A 202 -15.77 -4.95 -13.40
CA ILE A 202 -15.64 -5.05 -14.85
C ILE A 202 -14.46 -5.97 -15.14
N LYS A 203 -14.66 -6.96 -16.00
CA LYS A 203 -13.63 -7.87 -16.45
C LYS A 203 -12.85 -7.21 -17.59
N LEU A 204 -11.52 -7.12 -17.45
CA LEU A 204 -10.61 -6.58 -18.48
C LEU A 204 -9.91 -7.71 -19.26
N MET A 205 -9.76 -8.87 -18.60
CA MET A 205 -9.21 -10.09 -19.18
C MET A 205 -9.85 -11.33 -18.56
#